data_9663951b88ec1175edf786b03837523f
#
_entry.id   9663951b88ec1175edf786b03837523f
#
_cell.length_a   1.000
_cell.length_b   1.000
_cell.length_c   1.000
_cell.angle_alpha   90.00
_cell.angle_beta   90.00
_cell.angle_gamma   90.00
#
_symmetry.space_group_name_H-M   'P 1'
#
loop_
_entity.id
_entity.type
_entity.pdbx_description
1 polymer ?
#
loop_
_entity_poly.entity_id
_entity_poly.type
_entity_poly.pdbx_seq_one_letter_code
_entity_poly.pdbx_strand_id
1 'polypeptide(L)'
;MNVEKFFVAPDLPIRDAIRKLNETAKKILLVVHDNKLEGVITDGDIRRWILKNKDLSMPVRHIMNTSPITIKKSQYSDALKIMKEKQIEGLPLINDSGQVIDLLFWNELQPDKKMTLRKKRTPVVIMAGGKGSRLYPYTKIIPKPLIPIGDTPIVERIMNQMISYGFTEFYITVNYRKELIRAYFNGDHRYHLHFVEETRPLGTAGALTLVKDQIAGSFFVSNCDILVDMDYAKLLQYHKKNKNQITVVTAMKNYEIPYGVISLDENGCIQSLNEKPNYEFLVSTGFYVLEKNILKYIPDDSPFDMPYLIRQCMKNEEKVGAYPVMDSTWLDMGEFSEMKKMTEKMKL
;
A
#
# COMPACT_ATOMS: atom_id res chain seq x y z
N MET A 1 -4.61 -8.26 25.27
CA MET A 1 -5.37 -7.40 24.30
C MET A 1 -6.81 -7.86 24.28
N ASN A 2 -7.83 -6.97 24.14
CA ASN A 2 -9.19 -7.47 23.93
C ASN A 2 -9.29 -8.07 22.52
N VAL A 3 -9.38 -9.41 22.43
CA VAL A 3 -9.41 -10.13 21.17
C VAL A 3 -10.74 -9.99 20.42
N GLU A 4 -11.84 -9.69 21.16
CA GLU A 4 -13.18 -9.57 20.58
C GLU A 4 -13.31 -8.44 19.56
N LYS A 5 -12.43 -7.42 19.64
CA LYS A 5 -12.40 -6.35 18.62
C LYS A 5 -12.09 -6.86 17.21
N PHE A 6 -11.50 -8.06 17.07
CA PHE A 6 -11.21 -8.70 15.78
C PHE A 6 -12.31 -9.67 15.33
N PHE A 7 -13.35 -9.91 16.14
CA PHE A 7 -14.42 -10.85 15.82
C PHE A 7 -15.39 -10.25 14.80
N VAL A 8 -15.77 -11.05 13.84
CA VAL A 8 -16.81 -10.78 12.87
C VAL A 8 -17.74 -11.98 12.73
N ALA A 9 -19.02 -11.73 12.50
CA ALA A 9 -19.98 -12.79 12.18
C ALA A 9 -19.77 -13.29 10.74
N PRO A 10 -20.08 -14.57 10.44
CA PRO A 10 -19.96 -15.15 9.09
C PRO A 10 -20.80 -14.42 8.04
N ASP A 11 -21.93 -13.84 8.46
CA ASP A 11 -22.86 -13.13 7.59
C ASP A 11 -22.54 -11.63 7.42
N LEU A 12 -21.49 -11.13 8.09
CA LEU A 12 -21.08 -9.74 7.92
C LEU A 12 -20.72 -9.47 6.44
N PRO A 13 -21.23 -8.38 5.83
CA PRO A 13 -20.82 -7.97 4.49
C PRO A 13 -19.31 -7.71 4.38
N ILE A 14 -18.70 -8.08 3.26
CA ILE A 14 -17.26 -7.90 3.03
C ILE A 14 -16.85 -6.42 3.16
N ARG A 15 -17.70 -5.46 2.71
CA ARG A 15 -17.46 -4.03 2.91
C ARG A 15 -17.30 -3.63 4.38
N ASP A 16 -18.06 -4.23 5.26
CA ASP A 16 -18.01 -3.93 6.70
C ASP A 16 -16.79 -4.60 7.35
N ALA A 17 -16.39 -5.77 6.86
CA ALA A 17 -15.11 -6.38 7.24
C ALA A 17 -13.91 -5.51 6.82
N ILE A 18 -13.95 -4.88 5.65
CA ILE A 18 -12.94 -3.90 5.21
C ILE A 18 -12.87 -2.73 6.19
N ARG A 19 -14.02 -2.16 6.60
CA ARG A 19 -14.05 -1.07 7.59
C ARG A 19 -13.43 -1.51 8.91
N LYS A 20 -13.80 -2.70 9.39
CA LYS A 20 -13.28 -3.24 10.65
C LYS A 20 -11.77 -3.54 10.60
N LEU A 21 -11.24 -4.01 9.48
CA LEU A 21 -9.79 -4.13 9.26
C LEU A 21 -9.08 -2.77 9.34
N ASN A 22 -9.69 -1.73 8.77
CA ASN A 22 -9.15 -0.36 8.85
C ASN A 22 -9.15 0.18 10.29
N GLU A 23 -10.22 -0.06 11.06
CA GLU A 23 -10.35 0.38 12.45
C GLU A 23 -9.36 -0.33 13.39
N THR A 24 -9.17 -1.63 13.20
CA THR A 24 -8.25 -2.42 14.03
C THR A 24 -6.78 -2.17 13.72
N ALA A 25 -6.48 -1.56 12.57
CA ALA A 25 -5.13 -1.36 12.04
C ALA A 25 -4.29 -2.66 11.98
N LYS A 26 -4.96 -3.82 11.96
CA LYS A 26 -4.35 -5.14 11.81
C LYS A 26 -4.89 -5.80 10.55
N LYS A 27 -4.07 -6.65 9.93
CA LYS A 27 -4.36 -7.25 8.60
C LYS A 27 -5.15 -8.56 8.69
N ILE A 28 -5.84 -8.82 9.82
CA ILE A 28 -6.57 -10.07 10.08
C ILE A 28 -7.84 -9.80 10.92
N LEU A 29 -8.92 -10.51 10.58
CA LEU A 29 -10.14 -10.64 11.38
C LEU A 29 -10.42 -12.13 11.62
N LEU A 30 -11.08 -12.42 12.72
CA LEU A 30 -11.51 -13.75 13.14
C LEU A 30 -13.00 -13.89 12.89
N VAL A 31 -13.39 -14.84 12.04
CA VAL A 31 -14.80 -15.15 11.80
C VAL A 31 -15.24 -16.12 12.90
N VAL A 32 -16.12 -15.63 13.76
CA VAL A 32 -16.55 -16.34 14.97
C VAL A 32 -18.07 -16.50 14.96
N HIS A 33 -18.53 -17.70 15.24
CA HIS A 33 -19.94 -18.04 15.46
C HIS A 33 -20.05 -18.89 16.73
N ASP A 34 -20.99 -18.56 17.60
CA ASP A 34 -21.18 -19.21 18.92
C ASP A 34 -19.87 -19.36 19.72
N ASN A 35 -19.06 -18.28 19.74
CA ASN A 35 -17.73 -18.20 20.35
C ASN A 35 -16.67 -19.17 19.77
N LYS A 36 -16.97 -19.89 18.69
CA LYS A 36 -16.00 -20.77 18.00
C LYS A 36 -15.42 -20.09 16.77
N LEU A 37 -14.16 -20.36 16.52
CA LEU A 37 -13.50 -19.87 15.30
C LEU A 37 -13.95 -20.72 14.10
N GLU A 38 -14.65 -20.09 13.15
CA GLU A 38 -15.03 -20.70 11.87
C GLU A 38 -14.01 -20.42 10.77
N GLY A 39 -13.29 -19.30 10.86
CA GLY A 39 -12.29 -18.96 9.86
C GLY A 39 -11.57 -17.65 10.18
N VAL A 40 -10.69 -17.27 9.27
CA VAL A 40 -10.00 -15.98 9.31
C VAL A 40 -10.14 -15.26 7.98
N ILE A 41 -10.11 -13.93 8.04
CA ILE A 41 -10.07 -13.07 6.86
C ILE A 41 -8.83 -12.20 6.96
N THR A 42 -8.09 -12.09 5.87
CA THR A 42 -6.94 -11.21 5.76
C THR A 42 -7.15 -10.19 4.63
N ASP A 43 -6.30 -9.16 4.60
CA ASP A 43 -6.23 -8.21 3.48
C ASP A 43 -6.01 -8.93 2.13
N GLY A 44 -5.29 -10.05 2.14
CA GLY A 44 -5.07 -10.89 0.97
C GLY A 44 -6.33 -11.56 0.44
N ASP A 45 -7.26 -11.97 1.32
CA ASP A 45 -8.54 -12.58 0.93
C ASP A 45 -9.44 -11.53 0.28
N ILE A 46 -9.52 -10.35 0.89
CA ILE A 46 -10.27 -9.21 0.36
C ILE A 46 -9.69 -8.77 -0.99
N ARG A 47 -8.37 -8.65 -1.10
CA ARG A 47 -7.71 -8.30 -2.37
C ARG A 47 -8.08 -9.27 -3.48
N ARG A 48 -8.03 -10.58 -3.22
CA ARG A 48 -8.41 -11.60 -4.21
C ARG A 48 -9.87 -11.47 -4.66
N TRP A 49 -10.76 -11.07 -3.75
CA TRP A 49 -12.17 -10.85 -4.07
C TRP A 49 -12.38 -9.62 -4.95
N ILE A 50 -11.74 -8.50 -4.59
CA ILE A 50 -11.79 -7.24 -5.34
C ILE A 50 -11.27 -7.46 -6.78
N LEU A 51 -10.15 -8.15 -6.94
CA LEU A 51 -9.55 -8.43 -8.24
C LEU A 51 -10.41 -9.33 -9.14
N LYS A 52 -11.38 -10.05 -8.57
CA LYS A 52 -12.38 -10.80 -9.32
C LYS A 52 -13.62 -9.96 -9.65
N ASN A 53 -13.59 -8.68 -9.34
CA ASN A 53 -14.69 -7.73 -9.53
C ASN A 53 -16.02 -8.22 -8.94
N LYS A 54 -15.98 -8.82 -7.74
CA LYS A 54 -17.12 -9.40 -7.06
C LYS A 54 -17.75 -8.40 -6.09
N ASP A 55 -19.07 -8.57 -5.87
CA ASP A 55 -19.86 -7.71 -5.00
C ASP A 55 -19.36 -7.74 -3.55
N LEU A 56 -19.12 -6.56 -2.97
CA LEU A 56 -18.70 -6.39 -1.58
C LEU A 56 -19.87 -6.45 -0.58
N SER A 57 -21.11 -6.53 -1.04
CA SER A 57 -22.27 -6.78 -0.18
C SER A 57 -22.36 -8.24 0.25
N MET A 58 -21.62 -9.14 -0.38
CA MET A 58 -21.60 -10.56 -0.06
C MET A 58 -21.03 -10.82 1.34
N PRO A 59 -21.56 -11.85 2.06
CA PRO A 59 -21.07 -12.26 3.37
C PRO A 59 -19.61 -12.72 3.36
N VAL A 60 -18.90 -12.45 4.48
CA VAL A 60 -17.47 -12.81 4.62
C VAL A 60 -17.20 -14.30 4.56
N ARG A 61 -18.17 -15.16 4.84
CA ARG A 61 -18.04 -16.62 4.69
C ARG A 61 -17.64 -17.06 3.28
N HIS A 62 -17.89 -16.25 2.25
CA HIS A 62 -17.50 -16.54 0.87
C HIS A 62 -16.01 -16.32 0.59
N ILE A 63 -15.30 -15.61 1.48
CA ILE A 63 -13.89 -15.25 1.31
C ILE A 63 -12.99 -15.74 2.41
N MET A 64 -13.54 -16.12 3.57
CA MET A 64 -12.75 -16.55 4.73
C MET A 64 -11.97 -17.83 4.44
N ASN A 65 -10.80 -17.93 5.05
CA ASN A 65 -10.08 -19.20 5.14
C ASN A 65 -10.71 -20.03 6.25
N THR A 66 -11.36 -21.12 5.90
CA THR A 66 -12.06 -22.03 6.83
C THR A 66 -11.13 -23.02 7.54
N SER A 67 -9.85 -23.05 7.17
CA SER A 67 -8.84 -23.93 7.78
C SER A 67 -7.62 -23.08 8.20
N PRO A 68 -7.81 -22.08 9.10
CA PRO A 68 -6.71 -21.26 9.56
C PRO A 68 -5.73 -22.06 10.41
N ILE A 69 -4.46 -21.64 10.35
CA ILE A 69 -3.48 -22.16 11.30
C ILE A 69 -3.80 -21.56 12.67
N THR A 70 -3.96 -22.42 13.66
CA THR A 70 -4.25 -22.06 15.05
C THR A 70 -3.30 -22.80 15.98
N ILE A 71 -3.17 -22.33 17.22
CA ILE A 71 -2.45 -23.05 18.28
C ILE A 71 -3.31 -23.13 19.54
N LYS A 72 -2.97 -24.13 20.37
CA LYS A 72 -3.50 -24.25 21.73
C LYS A 72 -2.54 -23.61 22.75
N LYS A 73 -3.03 -23.32 23.97
CA LYS A 73 -2.22 -22.73 25.03
C LYS A 73 -0.95 -23.51 25.34
N SER A 74 -0.99 -24.84 25.24
CA SER A 74 0.19 -25.72 25.40
C SER A 74 1.28 -25.52 24.35
N GLN A 75 0.95 -24.95 23.18
CA GLN A 75 1.85 -24.70 22.06
C GLN A 75 2.33 -23.25 21.99
N TYR A 76 2.07 -22.44 23.03
CA TYR A 76 2.41 -21.01 23.02
C TYR A 76 3.90 -20.73 22.77
N SER A 77 4.79 -21.60 23.32
CA SER A 77 6.24 -21.52 23.10
C SER A 77 6.65 -21.70 21.63
N ASP A 78 5.84 -22.39 20.85
CA ASP A 78 6.11 -22.67 19.43
C ASP A 78 5.53 -21.59 18.50
N ALA A 79 4.77 -20.64 19.02
CA ALA A 79 4.06 -19.63 18.24
C ALA A 79 4.96 -18.91 17.23
N LEU A 80 6.11 -18.39 17.69
CA LEU A 80 7.07 -17.71 16.82
C LEU A 80 7.64 -18.59 15.71
N LYS A 81 7.93 -19.84 16.02
CA LYS A 81 8.43 -20.81 15.05
C LYS A 81 7.40 -21.07 13.97
N ILE A 82 6.16 -21.34 14.39
CA ILE A 82 5.03 -21.57 13.47
C ILE A 82 4.78 -20.37 12.59
N MET A 83 4.73 -19.14 13.17
CA MET A 83 4.51 -17.91 12.41
C MET A 83 5.59 -17.68 11.37
N LYS A 84 6.86 -17.95 11.71
CA LYS A 84 7.99 -17.83 10.79
C LYS A 84 7.94 -18.86 9.65
N GLU A 85 7.72 -20.13 9.98
CA GLU A 85 7.66 -21.21 8.99
C GLU A 85 6.49 -21.05 8.03
N LYS A 86 5.35 -20.62 8.55
CA LYS A 86 4.12 -20.43 7.76
C LYS A 86 3.97 -19.03 7.16
N GLN A 87 4.90 -18.12 7.45
CA GLN A 87 4.88 -16.72 6.98
C GLN A 87 3.57 -15.98 7.27
N ILE A 88 3.05 -16.14 8.50
CA ILE A 88 1.83 -15.50 8.98
C ILE A 88 2.14 -14.46 10.06
N GLU A 89 1.42 -13.33 10.03
CA GLU A 89 1.60 -12.21 10.95
C GLU A 89 0.66 -12.27 12.15
N GLY A 90 -0.45 -12.98 12.03
CA GLY A 90 -1.43 -13.20 13.08
C GLY A 90 -1.73 -14.68 13.28
N LEU A 91 -1.74 -15.14 14.54
CA LEU A 91 -1.91 -16.54 14.89
C LEU A 91 -2.99 -16.66 15.98
N PRO A 92 -4.19 -17.17 15.66
CA PRO A 92 -5.25 -17.38 16.65
C PRO A 92 -4.87 -18.46 17.67
N LEU A 93 -5.08 -18.13 18.95
CA LEU A 93 -4.98 -19.04 20.07
C LEU A 93 -6.37 -19.53 20.44
N ILE A 94 -6.60 -20.85 20.41
CA ILE A 94 -7.91 -21.46 20.70
C ILE A 94 -7.81 -22.43 21.88
N ASN A 95 -8.95 -22.67 22.55
CA ASN A 95 -9.08 -23.76 23.53
C ASN A 95 -9.45 -25.10 22.87
N ASP A 96 -9.61 -26.14 23.67
CA ASP A 96 -9.99 -27.46 23.20
C ASP A 96 -11.40 -27.54 22.61
N SER A 97 -12.25 -26.58 22.94
CA SER A 97 -13.60 -26.45 22.39
C SER A 97 -13.65 -25.66 21.07
N GLY A 98 -12.49 -25.17 20.58
CA GLY A 98 -12.39 -24.33 19.36
C GLY A 98 -12.74 -22.86 19.57
N GLN A 99 -12.89 -22.41 20.84
CA GLN A 99 -13.17 -21.01 21.16
C GLN A 99 -11.87 -20.19 21.13
N VAL A 100 -11.97 -18.97 20.64
CA VAL A 100 -10.82 -18.06 20.58
C VAL A 100 -10.49 -17.53 21.97
N ILE A 101 -9.24 -17.73 22.39
CA ILE A 101 -8.68 -17.19 23.64
C ILE A 101 -7.95 -15.88 23.39
N ASP A 102 -7.14 -15.84 22.32
CA ASP A 102 -6.31 -14.67 21.99
C ASP A 102 -5.93 -14.66 20.50
N LEU A 103 -5.34 -13.56 20.05
CA LEU A 103 -4.76 -13.41 18.73
C LEU A 103 -3.33 -12.87 18.87
N LEU A 104 -2.35 -13.71 18.56
CA LEU A 104 -0.94 -13.39 18.69
C LEU A 104 -0.44 -12.70 17.42
N PHE A 105 0.32 -11.62 17.57
CA PHE A 105 0.94 -10.91 16.47
C PHE A 105 2.47 -11.04 16.51
N TRP A 106 3.08 -11.25 15.35
CA TRP A 106 4.53 -11.38 15.22
C TRP A 106 5.31 -10.21 15.85
N ASN A 107 4.91 -8.99 15.55
CA ASN A 107 5.55 -7.76 16.02
C ASN A 107 5.40 -7.55 17.54
N GLU A 108 4.42 -8.15 18.19
CA GLU A 108 4.21 -8.09 19.64
C GLU A 108 5.05 -9.14 20.38
N LEU A 109 5.25 -10.30 19.72
CA LEU A 109 6.07 -11.38 20.28
C LEU A 109 7.59 -11.13 20.12
N GLN A 110 8.00 -10.33 19.13
CA GLN A 110 9.40 -9.93 18.89
C GLN A 110 9.50 -8.47 18.45
N PRO A 111 9.37 -7.49 19.37
CA PRO A 111 9.41 -6.07 19.02
C PRO A 111 10.76 -5.62 18.45
N ASP A 112 11.88 -6.28 18.80
CA ASP A 112 13.25 -5.83 18.45
C ASP A 112 13.88 -6.58 17.27
N LYS A 113 13.26 -7.61 16.72
CA LYS A 113 13.80 -8.36 15.57
C LYS A 113 13.02 -8.08 14.30
N LYS A 114 13.48 -7.08 13.53
CA LYS A 114 13.18 -7.03 12.10
C LYS A 114 13.72 -8.32 11.48
N MET A 115 12.85 -9.09 10.80
CA MET A 115 13.30 -10.25 10.02
C MET A 115 14.42 -9.79 9.09
N THR A 116 15.64 -10.31 9.25
CA THR A 116 16.75 -10.04 8.34
C THR A 116 16.42 -10.68 7.00
N LEU A 117 15.84 -9.90 6.11
CA LEU A 117 15.48 -10.37 4.78
C LEU A 117 16.71 -10.33 3.87
N ARG A 118 16.84 -11.36 3.03
CA ARG A 118 17.91 -11.42 2.02
C ARG A 118 17.84 -10.17 1.13
N LYS A 119 18.97 -9.48 0.93
CA LYS A 119 19.05 -8.32 0.02
C LYS A 119 18.53 -8.68 -1.36
N LYS A 120 17.69 -7.82 -1.91
CA LYS A 120 17.08 -7.96 -3.23
C LYS A 120 17.62 -6.89 -4.16
N ARG A 121 17.98 -7.28 -5.36
CA ARG A 121 18.55 -6.38 -6.37
C ARG A 121 17.51 -5.60 -7.20
N THR A 122 16.23 -5.72 -6.85
CA THR A 122 15.16 -4.97 -7.55
C THR A 122 15.27 -3.49 -7.19
N PRO A 123 15.51 -2.59 -8.15
CA PRO A 123 15.67 -1.17 -7.89
C PRO A 123 14.36 -0.50 -7.46
N VAL A 124 14.49 0.60 -6.73
CA VAL A 124 13.41 1.49 -6.33
C VAL A 124 13.68 2.89 -6.85
N VAL A 125 12.81 3.40 -7.70
CA VAL A 125 12.88 4.78 -8.20
C VAL A 125 11.92 5.64 -7.40
N ILE A 126 12.42 6.70 -6.76
CA ILE A 126 11.63 7.66 -6.00
C ILE A 126 11.58 8.99 -6.77
N MET A 127 10.36 9.42 -7.13
CA MET A 127 10.12 10.61 -7.91
C MET A 127 10.12 11.84 -7.00
N ALA A 128 11.24 12.60 -6.96
CA ALA A 128 11.45 13.69 -6.01
C ALA A 128 11.79 15.04 -6.69
N GLY A 129 11.62 15.17 -8.02
CA GLY A 129 11.93 16.39 -8.76
C GLY A 129 10.90 17.52 -8.63
N GLY A 130 9.73 17.27 -8.06
CA GLY A 130 8.61 18.21 -7.98
C GLY A 130 8.80 19.36 -6.99
N LYS A 131 8.16 20.53 -7.27
CA LYS A 131 8.21 21.73 -6.40
C LYS A 131 7.39 21.60 -5.11
N GLY A 132 6.42 20.70 -5.04
CA GLY A 132 5.57 20.51 -3.86
C GLY A 132 4.68 21.73 -3.53
N SER A 133 4.17 22.44 -4.52
CA SER A 133 3.45 23.73 -4.36
C SER A 133 2.21 23.66 -3.47
N ARG A 134 1.55 22.50 -3.35
CA ARG A 134 0.41 22.29 -2.44
C ARG A 134 0.78 22.38 -0.96
N LEU A 135 2.08 22.25 -0.63
CA LEU A 135 2.61 22.38 0.72
C LEU A 135 3.32 23.72 0.96
N TYR A 136 3.07 24.76 0.14
CA TYR A 136 3.54 26.10 0.42
C TYR A 136 2.91 26.63 1.72
N PRO A 137 3.68 27.36 2.57
CA PRO A 137 5.03 27.91 2.34
C PRO A 137 6.20 26.99 2.68
N TYR A 138 6.00 25.81 3.31
CA TYR A 138 7.08 24.92 3.77
C TYR A 138 8.04 24.52 2.65
N THR A 139 7.49 24.16 1.48
CA THR A 139 8.31 23.72 0.33
C THR A 139 9.07 24.85 -0.36
N LYS A 140 8.83 26.12 0.04
CA LYS A 140 9.73 27.22 -0.33
C LYS A 140 11.10 27.15 0.37
N ILE A 141 11.18 26.47 1.51
CA ILE A 141 12.41 26.34 2.32
C ILE A 141 12.96 24.93 2.23
N ILE A 142 12.14 23.94 2.52
CA ILE A 142 12.51 22.51 2.58
C ILE A 142 11.88 21.79 1.40
N PRO A 143 12.65 21.08 0.55
CA PRO A 143 12.06 20.32 -0.56
C PRO A 143 11.13 19.22 -0.01
N LYS A 144 10.03 18.93 -0.71
CA LYS A 144 8.98 18.02 -0.28
C LYS A 144 9.49 16.67 0.26
N PRO A 145 10.49 16.01 -0.37
CA PRO A 145 11.04 14.73 0.14
C PRO A 145 11.66 14.83 1.53
N LEU A 146 12.12 16.02 1.92
CA LEU A 146 12.76 16.26 3.22
C LEU A 146 11.82 16.79 4.30
N ILE A 147 10.53 16.97 4.00
CA ILE A 147 9.56 17.35 5.03
C ILE A 147 9.49 16.21 6.06
N PRO A 148 9.70 16.51 7.36
CA PRO A 148 9.70 15.50 8.40
C PRO A 148 8.27 15.04 8.75
N ILE A 149 8.12 13.76 8.99
CA ILE A 149 6.98 13.17 9.67
C ILE A 149 7.51 12.65 11.02
N GLY A 150 7.16 13.32 12.09
CA GLY A 150 7.89 13.16 13.36
C GLY A 150 9.33 13.66 13.23
N ASP A 151 10.30 12.82 13.52
CA ASP A 151 11.73 13.11 13.52
C ASP A 151 12.47 12.76 12.21
N THR A 152 11.77 12.15 11.24
CA THR A 152 12.40 11.55 10.05
C THR A 152 11.74 12.05 8.77
N PRO A 153 12.49 12.50 7.75
CA PRO A 153 11.96 12.88 6.45
C PRO A 153 11.14 11.79 5.77
N ILE A 154 10.11 12.18 5.03
CA ILE A 154 9.22 11.23 4.36
C ILE A 154 9.97 10.30 3.40
N VAL A 155 10.93 10.81 2.63
CA VAL A 155 11.72 9.99 1.69
C VAL A 155 12.54 8.92 2.43
N GLU A 156 13.10 9.26 3.58
CA GLU A 156 13.85 8.33 4.40
C GLU A 156 12.93 7.25 5.01
N ARG A 157 11.72 7.62 5.43
CA ARG A 157 10.72 6.64 5.88
C ARG A 157 10.35 5.65 4.79
N ILE A 158 10.15 6.12 3.54
CA ILE A 158 9.90 5.27 2.38
C ILE A 158 11.06 4.28 2.20
N MET A 159 12.31 4.78 2.20
CA MET A 159 13.49 3.95 2.01
C MET A 159 13.66 2.93 3.15
N ASN A 160 13.52 3.34 4.40
CA ASN A 160 13.61 2.46 5.56
C ASN A 160 12.56 1.33 5.53
N GLN A 161 11.34 1.65 5.09
CA GLN A 161 10.30 0.65 4.92
C GLN A 161 10.67 -0.36 3.82
N MET A 162 11.19 0.10 2.68
CA MET A 162 11.65 -0.79 1.60
C MET A 162 12.83 -1.67 2.02
N ILE A 163 13.79 -1.11 2.79
CA ILE A 163 14.93 -1.85 3.35
C ILE A 163 14.46 -2.97 4.28
N SER A 164 13.41 -2.75 5.06
CA SER A 164 12.87 -3.79 5.94
C SER A 164 12.38 -5.03 5.18
N TYR A 165 12.14 -4.92 3.86
CA TYR A 165 11.81 -6.01 2.95
C TYR A 165 12.99 -6.45 2.06
N GLY A 166 14.20 -5.91 2.31
CA GLY A 166 15.45 -6.27 1.64
C GLY A 166 15.75 -5.49 0.34
N PHE A 167 14.98 -4.45 0.00
CA PHE A 167 15.23 -3.60 -1.16
C PHE A 167 16.15 -2.46 -0.75
N THR A 168 17.37 -2.43 -1.28
CA THR A 168 18.43 -1.50 -0.83
C THR A 168 18.99 -0.61 -1.93
N GLU A 169 18.58 -0.81 -3.19
CA GLU A 169 19.04 -0.07 -4.35
C GLU A 169 18.05 1.04 -4.69
N PHE A 170 18.42 2.30 -4.50
CA PHE A 170 17.54 3.46 -4.67
C PHE A 170 18.05 4.42 -5.73
N TYR A 171 17.15 4.87 -6.60
CA TYR A 171 17.35 5.97 -7.54
C TYR A 171 16.39 7.09 -7.14
N ILE A 172 16.90 8.27 -6.80
CA ILE A 172 16.05 9.43 -6.48
C ILE A 172 16.17 10.44 -7.61
N THR A 173 15.08 10.70 -8.32
CA THR A 173 15.03 11.78 -9.30
C THR A 173 14.97 13.11 -8.58
N VAL A 174 15.82 14.06 -8.91
CA VAL A 174 15.93 15.36 -8.24
C VAL A 174 15.98 16.50 -9.25
N ASN A 175 15.32 17.60 -8.92
CA ASN A 175 15.34 18.86 -9.66
C ASN A 175 15.27 20.05 -8.69
N TYR A 176 14.09 20.32 -8.15
CA TYR A 176 13.87 21.44 -7.24
C TYR A 176 14.63 21.25 -5.93
N ARG A 177 15.52 22.22 -5.59
CA ARG A 177 16.37 22.22 -4.38
C ARG A 177 17.17 20.93 -4.19
N LYS A 178 17.67 20.35 -5.29
CA LYS A 178 18.42 19.10 -5.32
C LYS A 178 19.62 19.09 -4.39
N GLU A 179 20.27 20.25 -4.20
CA GLU A 179 21.46 20.40 -3.33
C GLU A 179 21.11 20.07 -1.87
N LEU A 180 19.92 20.46 -1.39
CA LEU A 180 19.49 20.14 -0.02
C LEU A 180 19.25 18.65 0.14
N ILE A 181 18.64 17.99 -0.86
CA ILE A 181 18.40 16.55 -0.84
C ILE A 181 19.74 15.80 -0.81
N ARG A 182 20.69 16.19 -1.68
CA ARG A 182 22.02 15.61 -1.72
C ARG A 182 22.79 15.82 -0.42
N ALA A 183 22.75 17.04 0.14
CA ALA A 183 23.42 17.37 1.39
C ALA A 183 22.88 16.54 2.58
N TYR A 184 21.57 16.30 2.62
CA TYR A 184 20.95 15.50 3.66
C TYR A 184 21.48 14.05 3.69
N PHE A 185 21.68 13.44 2.53
CA PHE A 185 22.17 12.06 2.42
C PHE A 185 23.69 11.96 2.28
N ASN A 186 24.41 13.07 2.34
CA ASN A 186 25.86 13.07 2.18
C ASN A 186 26.54 12.27 3.31
N GLY A 187 27.32 11.25 2.96
CA GLY A 187 27.98 10.37 3.91
C GLY A 187 27.09 9.30 4.55
N ASP A 188 25.84 9.18 4.14
CA ASP A 188 24.95 8.12 4.61
C ASP A 188 25.13 6.82 3.81
N HIS A 189 25.80 5.83 4.41
CA HIS A 189 26.10 4.54 3.79
C HIS A 189 25.04 3.46 4.06
N ARG A 190 23.91 3.81 4.69
CA ARG A 190 22.80 2.88 4.92
C ARG A 190 22.12 2.46 3.62
N TYR A 191 22.17 3.32 2.60
CA TYR A 191 21.50 3.19 1.31
C TYR A 191 22.49 3.06 0.17
N HIS A 192 22.20 2.21 -0.82
CA HIS A 192 22.82 2.30 -2.15
C HIS A 192 22.00 3.32 -2.94
N LEU A 193 22.40 4.60 -2.85
CA LEU A 193 21.62 5.73 -3.33
C LEU A 193 22.26 6.38 -4.54
N HIS A 194 21.48 6.48 -5.61
CA HIS A 194 21.86 7.15 -6.86
C HIS A 194 20.95 8.36 -7.08
N PHE A 195 21.54 9.54 -7.22
CA PHE A 195 20.80 10.74 -7.57
C PHE A 195 20.73 10.89 -9.09
N VAL A 196 19.51 11.00 -9.61
CA VAL A 196 19.22 11.17 -11.02
C VAL A 196 18.69 12.59 -11.24
N GLU A 197 19.48 13.41 -11.93
CA GLU A 197 19.21 14.84 -12.07
C GLU A 197 18.35 15.11 -13.28
N GLU A 198 17.19 15.75 -13.05
CA GLU A 198 16.34 16.28 -14.09
C GLU A 198 16.79 17.72 -14.42
N THR A 199 17.11 18.01 -15.69
CA THR A 199 17.46 19.36 -16.14
C THR A 199 16.25 20.30 -16.20
N ARG A 200 15.05 19.71 -16.37
CA ARG A 200 13.73 20.35 -16.36
C ARG A 200 12.70 19.38 -15.77
N PRO A 201 11.53 19.88 -15.31
CA PRO A 201 10.50 18.98 -14.82
C PRO A 201 10.01 18.02 -15.93
N LEU A 202 10.21 16.72 -15.74
CA LEU A 202 9.83 15.69 -16.71
C LEU A 202 8.50 14.96 -16.35
N GLY A 203 7.87 15.33 -15.25
CA GLY A 203 6.65 14.65 -14.76
C GLY A 203 6.93 13.31 -14.09
N THR A 204 5.87 12.63 -13.70
CA THR A 204 5.95 11.41 -12.85
C THR A 204 6.37 10.13 -13.59
N ALA A 205 6.49 10.16 -14.91
CA ALA A 205 7.00 9.06 -15.72
C ALA A 205 8.18 9.47 -16.60
N GLY A 206 8.23 10.71 -17.09
CA GLY A 206 9.28 11.18 -17.99
C GLY A 206 10.68 11.03 -17.40
N ALA A 207 10.86 11.30 -16.10
CA ALA A 207 12.13 11.14 -15.41
C ALA A 207 12.63 9.68 -15.37
N LEU A 208 11.77 8.67 -15.63
CA LEU A 208 12.19 7.26 -15.73
C LEU A 208 13.09 6.99 -16.93
N THR A 209 13.05 7.83 -17.97
CA THR A 209 13.96 7.73 -19.12
C THR A 209 15.43 7.92 -18.73
N LEU A 210 15.68 8.72 -17.67
CA LEU A 210 17.01 9.02 -17.17
C LEU A 210 17.69 7.83 -16.46
N VAL A 211 16.89 6.84 -16.04
CA VAL A 211 17.39 5.63 -15.36
C VAL A 211 17.33 4.38 -16.25
N LYS A 212 16.84 4.49 -17.49
CA LYS A 212 16.58 3.34 -18.36
C LYS A 212 17.79 2.42 -18.59
N ASP A 213 19.00 2.99 -18.65
CA ASP A 213 20.23 2.24 -18.89
C ASP A 213 20.81 1.63 -17.60
N GLN A 214 20.39 2.10 -16.44
CA GLN A 214 20.87 1.66 -15.13
C GLN A 214 19.99 0.57 -14.52
N ILE A 215 18.77 0.42 -15.02
CA ILE A 215 17.78 -0.54 -14.50
C ILE A 215 17.66 -1.75 -15.42
N ALA A 216 17.54 -2.93 -14.83
CA ALA A 216 17.27 -4.19 -15.54
C ALA A 216 16.04 -4.91 -14.93
N GLY A 217 15.13 -5.39 -15.81
CA GLY A 217 13.94 -6.13 -15.41
C GLY A 217 12.91 -5.31 -14.65
N SER A 218 12.25 -5.92 -13.69
CA SER A 218 11.23 -5.26 -12.86
C SER A 218 11.84 -4.29 -11.86
N PHE A 219 11.20 -3.14 -11.64
CA PHE A 219 11.58 -2.14 -10.65
C PHE A 219 10.36 -1.47 -10.02
N PHE A 220 10.56 -0.91 -8.83
CA PHE A 220 9.53 -0.12 -8.16
C PHE A 220 9.61 1.34 -8.54
N VAL A 221 8.45 2.00 -8.62
CA VAL A 221 8.36 3.47 -8.72
C VAL A 221 7.46 3.96 -7.62
N SER A 222 7.91 4.97 -6.88
CA SER A 222 7.16 5.60 -5.80
C SER A 222 7.21 7.12 -5.92
N ASN A 223 6.08 7.78 -5.68
CA ASN A 223 6.11 9.19 -5.35
C ASN A 223 6.89 9.39 -4.03
N CYS A 224 7.47 10.56 -3.84
CA CYS A 224 8.27 10.88 -2.64
C CYS A 224 7.45 11.30 -1.42
N ASP A 225 6.13 11.29 -1.53
CA ASP A 225 5.20 11.84 -0.53
C ASP A 225 4.18 10.81 -0.01
N ILE A 226 4.37 9.55 -0.32
CA ILE A 226 3.45 8.47 0.05
C ILE A 226 4.15 7.38 0.87
N LEU A 227 3.42 6.83 1.83
CA LEU A 227 3.81 5.59 2.52
C LEU A 227 2.71 4.56 2.32
N VAL A 228 3.09 3.33 1.96
CA VAL A 228 2.15 2.22 1.81
C VAL A 228 2.63 1.05 2.67
N ASP A 229 1.92 0.78 3.75
CA ASP A 229 2.23 -0.38 4.62
C ASP A 229 1.75 -1.68 3.98
N MET A 230 2.62 -2.31 3.21
CA MET A 230 2.35 -3.57 2.53
C MET A 230 3.60 -4.45 2.45
N ASP A 231 3.42 -5.72 2.11
CA ASP A 231 4.53 -6.62 1.79
C ASP A 231 4.99 -6.39 0.35
N TYR A 232 6.07 -5.64 0.19
CA TYR A 232 6.65 -5.31 -1.12
C TYR A 232 7.18 -6.57 -1.85
N ALA A 233 7.58 -7.60 -1.11
CA ALA A 233 8.02 -8.86 -1.72
C ALA A 233 6.83 -9.61 -2.34
N LYS A 234 5.68 -9.64 -1.64
CA LYS A 234 4.43 -10.21 -2.18
C LYS A 234 3.92 -9.42 -3.37
N LEU A 235 4.03 -8.08 -3.35
CA LEU A 235 3.69 -7.24 -4.50
C LEU A 235 4.53 -7.60 -5.73
N LEU A 236 5.86 -7.69 -5.58
CA LEU A 236 6.74 -8.06 -6.68
C LEU A 236 6.46 -9.48 -7.19
N GLN A 237 6.19 -10.42 -6.28
CA GLN A 237 5.80 -11.78 -6.64
C GLN A 237 4.48 -11.82 -7.41
N TYR A 238 3.49 -11.03 -6.97
CA TYR A 238 2.21 -10.86 -7.67
C TYR A 238 2.41 -10.32 -9.08
N HIS A 239 3.21 -9.26 -9.23
CA HIS A 239 3.54 -8.65 -10.51
C HIS A 239 4.11 -9.68 -11.49
N LYS A 240 5.14 -10.42 -11.08
CA LYS A 240 5.81 -11.46 -11.88
C LYS A 240 4.89 -12.65 -12.20
N LYS A 241 4.15 -13.15 -11.20
CA LYS A 241 3.21 -14.27 -11.38
C LYS A 241 2.13 -13.95 -12.42
N ASN A 242 1.64 -12.72 -12.42
CA ASN A 242 0.62 -12.29 -13.37
C ASN A 242 1.20 -11.83 -14.70
N LYS A 243 2.53 -11.77 -14.86
CA LYS A 243 3.22 -11.26 -16.06
C LYS A 243 2.74 -9.86 -16.43
N ASN A 244 2.52 -9.00 -15.43
CA ASN A 244 2.12 -7.62 -15.67
C ASN A 244 3.31 -6.82 -16.18
N GLN A 245 3.06 -5.88 -17.08
CA GLN A 245 4.04 -4.87 -17.50
C GLN A 245 4.05 -3.67 -16.56
N ILE A 246 2.87 -3.33 -16.04
CA ILE A 246 2.68 -2.38 -14.95
C ILE A 246 1.77 -3.02 -13.91
N THR A 247 2.12 -2.90 -12.63
CA THR A 247 1.20 -3.13 -11.52
C THR A 247 1.02 -1.82 -10.76
N VAL A 248 -0.20 -1.31 -10.75
CA VAL A 248 -0.58 -0.11 -9.99
C VAL A 248 -1.02 -0.55 -8.60
N VAL A 249 -0.38 -0.05 -7.56
CA VAL A 249 -0.90 -0.21 -6.20
C VAL A 249 -2.08 0.74 -6.03
N THR A 250 -3.23 0.20 -5.66
CA THR A 250 -4.48 0.95 -5.54
C THR A 250 -5.00 0.86 -4.11
N ALA A 251 -5.55 1.96 -3.58
CA ALA A 251 -6.27 1.96 -2.31
C ALA A 251 -7.78 2.02 -2.56
N MET A 252 -8.54 1.32 -1.72
CA MET A 252 -10.00 1.39 -1.77
C MET A 252 -10.47 2.57 -0.94
N LYS A 253 -10.99 3.61 -1.60
CA LYS A 253 -11.56 4.79 -0.97
C LYS A 253 -13.07 4.68 -0.91
N ASN A 254 -13.64 5.05 0.25
CA ASN A 254 -15.08 5.19 0.46
C ASN A 254 -15.42 6.66 0.57
N TYR A 255 -16.39 7.09 -0.22
CA TYR A 255 -16.95 8.44 -0.19
C TYR A 255 -18.44 8.36 0.15
N GLU A 256 -18.80 8.80 1.34
CA GLU A 256 -20.19 9.00 1.72
C GLU A 256 -20.63 10.40 1.30
N ILE A 257 -21.69 10.47 0.48
CA ILE A 257 -22.32 11.76 0.19
C ILE A 257 -23.34 11.99 1.30
N PRO A 258 -23.17 13.05 2.17
CA PRO A 258 -24.03 13.23 3.34
C PRO A 258 -25.44 13.76 3.01
N TYR A 259 -25.88 13.63 1.77
CA TYR A 259 -27.15 14.10 1.22
C TYR A 259 -27.83 13.03 0.38
N GLY A 260 -29.13 13.19 0.13
CA GLY A 260 -29.85 12.41 -0.88
C GLY A 260 -29.33 12.74 -2.28
N VAL A 261 -28.87 11.73 -3.02
CA VAL A 261 -28.45 11.85 -4.41
C VAL A 261 -29.63 11.53 -5.32
N ILE A 262 -29.97 12.47 -6.20
CA ILE A 262 -31.10 12.40 -7.11
C ILE A 262 -30.58 12.16 -8.53
N SER A 263 -31.21 11.22 -9.26
CA SER A 263 -31.08 11.14 -10.71
C SER A 263 -32.37 11.57 -11.40
N LEU A 264 -32.25 12.20 -12.55
CA LEU A 264 -33.38 12.68 -13.35
C LEU A 264 -33.50 11.82 -14.62
N ASP A 265 -34.73 11.69 -15.12
CA ASP A 265 -34.98 11.17 -16.45
C ASP A 265 -34.81 12.29 -17.53
N GLU A 266 -35.00 11.93 -18.81
CA GLU A 266 -34.87 12.84 -19.94
C GLU A 266 -35.87 14.01 -19.92
N ASN A 267 -36.94 13.91 -19.12
CA ASN A 267 -38.00 14.92 -18.99
C ASN A 267 -37.81 15.81 -17.73
N GLY A 268 -36.74 15.56 -16.96
CA GLY A 268 -36.47 16.30 -15.72
C GLY A 268 -37.23 15.81 -14.50
N CYS A 269 -37.93 14.66 -14.58
CA CYS A 269 -38.57 14.04 -13.44
C CYS A 269 -37.57 13.22 -12.61
N ILE A 270 -37.81 13.12 -11.30
CA ILE A 270 -36.96 12.30 -10.41
C ILE A 270 -37.14 10.84 -10.75
N GLN A 271 -36.08 10.19 -11.22
CA GLN A 271 -36.04 8.76 -11.51
C GLN A 271 -35.62 7.94 -10.30
N SER A 272 -34.67 8.44 -9.49
CA SER A 272 -34.24 7.78 -8.25
C SER A 272 -33.78 8.77 -7.18
N LEU A 273 -33.88 8.36 -5.94
CA LEU A 273 -33.37 9.05 -4.76
C LEU A 273 -32.62 8.05 -3.89
N ASN A 274 -31.32 8.25 -3.70
CA ASN A 274 -30.49 7.46 -2.81
C ASN A 274 -30.05 8.32 -1.63
N GLU A 275 -30.54 8.02 -0.43
CA GLU A 275 -30.18 8.74 0.79
C GLU A 275 -28.81 8.33 1.27
N LYS A 276 -27.91 9.30 1.44
CA LYS A 276 -26.54 9.14 1.94
C LYS A 276 -25.78 7.97 1.31
N PRO A 277 -25.70 7.91 -0.03
CA PRO A 277 -25.04 6.78 -0.69
C PRO A 277 -23.55 6.75 -0.41
N ASN A 278 -23.03 5.54 -0.28
CA ASN A 278 -21.60 5.27 -0.19
C ASN A 278 -21.06 4.80 -1.55
N TYR A 279 -20.02 5.47 -2.04
CA TYR A 279 -19.34 5.11 -3.28
C TYR A 279 -17.94 4.57 -2.97
N GLU A 280 -17.60 3.46 -3.57
CA GLU A 280 -16.32 2.78 -3.40
C GLU A 280 -15.50 2.88 -4.70
N PHE A 281 -14.27 3.40 -4.60
CA PHE A 281 -13.38 3.56 -5.74
C PHE A 281 -12.00 2.98 -5.45
N LEU A 282 -11.41 2.33 -6.45
CA LEU A 282 -9.99 2.02 -6.44
C LEU A 282 -9.22 3.23 -6.98
N VAL A 283 -8.45 3.88 -6.14
CA VAL A 283 -7.61 5.03 -6.51
C VAL A 283 -6.14 4.63 -6.58
N SER A 284 -5.39 5.21 -7.51
CA SER A 284 -3.94 5.00 -7.58
C SER A 284 -3.26 5.64 -6.36
N THR A 285 -2.38 4.89 -5.71
CA THR A 285 -1.63 5.38 -4.56
C THR A 285 -0.39 6.18 -4.95
N GLY A 286 0.05 6.13 -6.20
CA GLY A 286 1.35 6.68 -6.62
C GLY A 286 2.51 5.71 -6.41
N PHE A 287 2.23 4.43 -6.12
CA PHE A 287 3.22 3.35 -6.02
C PHE A 287 2.99 2.30 -7.12
N TYR A 288 4.06 1.88 -7.78
CA TYR A 288 3.97 1.01 -8.95
C TYR A 288 5.09 -0.03 -8.97
N VAL A 289 4.85 -1.15 -9.70
CA VAL A 289 5.90 -2.04 -10.21
C VAL A 289 5.85 -1.99 -11.73
N LEU A 290 6.98 -1.76 -12.35
CA LEU A 290 7.12 -1.63 -13.80
C LEU A 290 8.14 -2.63 -14.33
N GLU A 291 7.95 -3.10 -15.57
CA GLU A 291 8.99 -3.75 -16.35
C GLU A 291 9.76 -2.72 -17.17
N LYS A 292 11.09 -2.91 -17.33
CA LYS A 292 11.96 -1.99 -18.09
C LYS A 292 11.46 -1.71 -19.51
N ASN A 293 10.94 -2.74 -20.19
CA ASN A 293 10.56 -2.66 -21.60
C ASN A 293 9.45 -1.64 -21.89
N ILE A 294 8.63 -1.26 -20.89
CA ILE A 294 7.57 -0.26 -21.10
C ILE A 294 8.11 1.18 -21.18
N LEU A 295 9.36 1.40 -20.78
CA LEU A 295 9.97 2.73 -20.87
C LEU A 295 10.11 3.22 -22.33
N LYS A 296 10.04 2.33 -23.32
CA LYS A 296 9.96 2.65 -24.75
C LYS A 296 8.75 3.52 -25.12
N TYR A 297 7.69 3.52 -24.30
CA TYR A 297 6.47 4.31 -24.54
C TYR A 297 6.57 5.74 -23.97
N ILE A 298 7.64 6.06 -23.27
CA ILE A 298 7.87 7.39 -22.74
C ILE A 298 8.68 8.17 -23.77
N PRO A 299 8.19 9.32 -24.26
CA PRO A 299 8.95 10.13 -25.20
C PRO A 299 10.21 10.67 -24.52
N ASP A 300 11.31 10.65 -25.24
CA ASP A 300 12.58 11.19 -24.72
C ASP A 300 12.45 12.70 -24.47
N ASP A 301 13.03 13.15 -23.38
CA ASP A 301 13.17 14.56 -22.99
C ASP A 301 11.85 15.36 -23.16
N SER A 302 10.75 14.85 -22.57
CA SER A 302 9.44 15.51 -22.58
C SER A 302 8.72 15.29 -21.27
N PRO A 303 7.94 16.28 -20.75
CA PRO A 303 7.06 16.06 -19.60
C PRO A 303 6.05 14.95 -19.91
N PHE A 304 6.06 13.90 -19.09
CA PHE A 304 5.19 12.76 -19.26
C PHE A 304 4.79 12.19 -17.89
N ASP A 305 3.49 12.04 -17.65
CA ASP A 305 3.00 11.57 -16.37
C ASP A 305 2.59 10.10 -16.39
N MET A 306 2.65 9.44 -15.25
CA MET A 306 2.33 8.02 -15.07
C MET A 306 0.94 7.63 -15.62
N PRO A 307 -0.14 8.43 -15.47
CA PRO A 307 -1.41 8.09 -16.09
C PRO A 307 -1.37 8.00 -17.62
N TYR A 308 -0.54 8.80 -18.28
CA TYR A 308 -0.34 8.72 -19.72
C TYR A 308 0.41 7.45 -20.12
N LEU A 309 1.46 7.08 -19.37
CA LEU A 309 2.19 5.83 -19.57
C LEU A 309 1.26 4.62 -19.45
N ILE A 310 0.44 4.58 -18.41
CA ILE A 310 -0.54 3.53 -18.18
C ILE A 310 -1.50 3.42 -19.39
N ARG A 311 -2.05 4.54 -19.86
CA ARG A 311 -2.95 4.57 -21.03
C ARG A 311 -2.25 4.10 -22.29
N GLN A 312 -1.00 4.49 -22.52
CA GLN A 312 -0.23 4.03 -23.67
C GLN A 312 0.03 2.53 -23.64
N CYS A 313 0.39 1.99 -22.46
CA CYS A 313 0.53 0.56 -22.29
C CYS A 313 -0.78 -0.19 -22.58
N MET A 314 -1.91 0.27 -22.04
CA MET A 314 -3.23 -0.33 -22.29
C MET A 314 -3.61 -0.27 -23.79
N LYS A 315 -3.34 0.87 -24.46
CA LYS A 315 -3.58 1.03 -25.90
C LYS A 315 -2.76 0.06 -26.77
N ASN A 316 -1.57 -0.30 -26.30
CA ASN A 316 -0.68 -1.26 -26.96
C ASN A 316 -0.83 -2.69 -26.43
N GLU A 317 -1.96 -3.01 -25.80
CA GLU A 317 -2.31 -4.34 -25.27
C GLU A 317 -1.32 -4.90 -24.26
N GLU A 318 -0.48 -4.04 -23.68
CA GLU A 318 0.41 -4.43 -22.59
C GLU A 318 -0.42 -4.68 -21.31
N LYS A 319 -0.06 -5.71 -20.57
CA LYS A 319 -0.82 -6.11 -19.39
C LYS A 319 -0.59 -5.17 -18.22
N VAL A 320 -1.60 -4.35 -17.91
CA VAL A 320 -1.63 -3.48 -16.74
C VAL A 320 -2.55 -4.09 -15.68
N GLY A 321 -2.00 -4.35 -14.49
CA GLY A 321 -2.75 -4.93 -13.38
C GLY A 321 -2.84 -3.99 -12.17
N ALA A 322 -3.81 -4.23 -11.30
CA ALA A 322 -3.97 -3.54 -10.02
C ALA A 322 -3.53 -4.44 -8.85
N TYR A 323 -3.04 -3.81 -7.78
CA TYR A 323 -2.76 -4.46 -6.51
C TYR A 323 -3.46 -3.68 -5.39
N PRO A 324 -4.72 -4.02 -5.07
CA PRO A 324 -5.48 -3.35 -4.03
C PRO A 324 -4.85 -3.51 -2.64
N VAL A 325 -4.80 -2.40 -1.91
CA VAL A 325 -4.44 -2.34 -0.49
C VAL A 325 -5.55 -1.63 0.30
N MET A 326 -5.56 -1.79 1.62
CA MET A 326 -6.51 -1.10 2.48
C MET A 326 -6.19 0.40 2.55
N ASP A 327 -7.22 1.25 2.63
CA ASP A 327 -7.05 2.71 2.79
C ASP A 327 -6.23 3.05 4.04
N SER A 328 -6.41 2.31 5.12
CA SER A 328 -5.65 2.48 6.36
C SER A 328 -4.14 2.26 6.21
N THR A 329 -3.71 1.51 5.19
CA THR A 329 -2.30 1.20 4.94
C THR A 329 -1.63 2.20 3.99
N TRP A 330 -2.40 3.12 3.39
CA TRP A 330 -1.90 4.16 2.52
C TRP A 330 -1.98 5.52 3.20
N LEU A 331 -0.86 6.20 3.25
CA LEU A 331 -0.70 7.54 3.79
C LEU A 331 -0.13 8.44 2.68
N ASP A 332 -0.82 9.55 2.40
CA ASP A 332 -0.43 10.55 1.40
C ASP A 332 -0.12 11.87 2.12
N MET A 333 1.03 12.46 1.82
CA MET A 333 1.44 13.77 2.34
C MET A 333 1.24 14.86 1.26
N GLY A 334 0.26 14.69 0.37
CA GLY A 334 -0.02 15.65 -0.69
C GLY A 334 -0.51 17.02 -0.22
N GLU A 335 -1.15 17.07 0.95
CA GLU A 335 -1.76 18.26 1.57
C GLU A 335 -1.54 18.28 3.09
N PHE A 336 -1.69 19.47 3.71
CA PHE A 336 -1.50 19.65 5.16
C PHE A 336 -2.45 18.80 6.02
N SER A 337 -3.70 18.70 5.60
CA SER A 337 -4.71 17.88 6.28
C SER A 337 -4.31 16.40 6.34
N GLU A 338 -3.75 15.89 5.25
CA GLU A 338 -3.29 14.51 5.16
C GLU A 338 -1.97 14.29 5.91
N MET A 339 -1.07 15.29 5.91
CA MET A 339 0.15 15.27 6.72
C MET A 339 -0.16 15.15 8.22
N LYS A 340 -1.16 15.89 8.72
CA LYS A 340 -1.61 15.79 10.11
C LYS A 340 -2.15 14.40 10.43
N LYS A 341 -3.02 13.85 9.58
CA LYS A 341 -3.53 12.48 9.71
C LYS A 341 -2.42 11.43 9.69
N MET A 342 -1.40 11.63 8.85
CA MET A 342 -0.24 10.75 8.77
C MET A 342 0.51 10.72 10.11
N THR A 343 0.80 11.89 10.72
CA THR A 343 1.47 12.00 12.01
C THR A 343 0.66 11.32 13.12
N GLU A 344 -0.66 11.55 13.17
CA GLU A 344 -1.56 10.93 14.14
C GLU A 344 -1.60 9.40 14.00
N LYS A 345 -1.73 8.88 12.77
CA LYS A 345 -1.73 7.42 12.50
C LYS A 345 -0.41 6.75 12.86
N MET A 346 0.71 7.44 12.71
CA MET A 346 2.03 6.92 13.05
C MET A 346 2.33 7.03 14.55
N LYS A 347 1.42 7.61 15.36
CA LYS A 347 1.61 7.85 16.81
C LYS A 347 2.89 8.62 17.13
N LEU A 348 3.19 9.64 16.33
CA LEU A 348 4.37 10.50 16.44
C LEU A 348 4.02 11.86 17.04
#